data_6451d92c3b98ef6ba2048e820383a68a
#
_entry.id   6451d92c3b98ef6ba2048e820383a68a
#
_cell.length_a   1.000
_cell.length_b   1.000
_cell.length_c   1.000
_cell.angle_alpha   90.00
_cell.angle_beta   90.00
_cell.angle_gamma   90.00
#
_symmetry.space_group_name_H-M   'P 1'
#
loop_
_entity.id
_entity.type
_entity.pdbx_description
1 polymer ?
#
loop_
_entity_poly.entity_id
_entity_poly.type
_entity_poly.pdbx_seq_one_letter_code
_entity_poly.pdbx_strand_id
1 'polypeptide(L)'
;VRSRGLGDVYKRQNPYRSVCTISSHDMPTLRMWWDENISRTQEYYNTMLYREGPAPHPLPGWLARDIIARHLTSPSMLCVLSVQDWLAIDEKLRLPDAEAERINIPANPKHYWRYRMHLSLEELAANKEFMANITELVAQGGRN
;
A
#
# COMPACT_ATOMS: atom_id res chain seq x y z
N VAL A 1 -1.50 -9.84 18.58
CA VAL A 1 -0.96 -9.75 17.19
C VAL A 1 -0.67 -8.29 16.89
N ARG A 2 0.58 -7.91 16.75
CA ARG A 2 0.93 -6.54 16.33
C ARG A 2 0.86 -6.47 14.82
N SER A 3 -0.02 -5.63 14.29
CA SER A 3 0.03 -5.18 12.92
C SER A 3 1.25 -4.26 12.75
N ARG A 4 2.12 -4.57 11.79
CA ARG A 4 3.32 -3.79 11.52
C ARG A 4 3.18 -3.12 10.15
N GLY A 5 3.13 -1.79 10.17
CA GLY A 5 2.99 -0.96 8.97
C GLY A 5 4.31 -0.66 8.25
N LEU A 6 4.26 0.28 7.31
CA LEU A 6 5.38 0.69 6.46
C LEU A 6 6.67 1.09 7.21
N GLY A 7 6.56 1.65 8.41
CA GLY A 7 7.71 2.10 9.20
C GLY A 7 8.52 0.99 9.89
N ASP A 8 8.19 -0.27 9.70
CA ASP A 8 8.90 -1.38 10.34
C ASP A 8 10.12 -1.81 9.51
N VAL A 9 11.28 -1.49 10.03
CA VAL A 9 12.60 -1.72 9.41
C VAL A 9 12.90 -3.22 9.20
N TYR A 10 12.23 -4.12 9.93
CA TYR A 10 12.62 -5.53 10.01
C TYR A 10 11.53 -6.50 9.54
N LYS A 11 10.89 -6.21 8.41
CA LYS A 11 9.82 -7.10 7.86
C LYS A 11 10.25 -8.55 7.66
N ARG A 12 11.53 -8.81 7.40
CA ARG A 12 12.09 -10.17 7.32
C ARG A 12 12.13 -10.88 8.68
N GLN A 13 11.95 -10.15 9.77
CA GLN A 13 11.96 -10.68 11.15
C GLN A 13 10.54 -10.82 11.71
N ASN A 14 9.51 -10.60 10.93
CA ASN A 14 8.15 -10.82 11.38
C ASN A 14 7.98 -12.29 11.79
N PRO A 15 7.39 -12.57 12.96
CA PRO A 15 7.06 -13.94 13.31
C PRO A 15 6.03 -14.49 12.31
N TYR A 16 6.12 -15.81 12.04
CA TYR A 16 5.17 -16.43 11.10
C TYR A 16 3.70 -16.16 11.50
N ARG A 17 3.36 -16.33 12.78
CA ARG A 17 2.01 -16.07 13.29
C ARG A 17 1.76 -14.57 13.48
N SER A 18 1.74 -13.83 12.37
CA SER A 18 1.47 -12.40 12.34
C SER A 18 0.71 -12.01 11.07
N VAL A 19 0.17 -10.80 11.09
CA VAL A 19 -0.44 -10.14 9.93
C VAL A 19 0.46 -9.00 9.50
N CYS A 20 0.82 -8.97 8.22
CA CYS A 20 1.48 -7.84 7.58
C CYS A 20 0.44 -7.00 6.84
N THR A 21 0.50 -5.69 6.99
CA THR A 21 -0.36 -4.74 6.26
C THR A 21 0.41 -3.47 5.95
N ILE A 22 -0.04 -2.71 4.97
CA ILE A 22 0.48 -1.38 4.64
C ILE A 22 -0.32 -0.33 5.40
N SER A 23 -1.63 -0.35 5.26
CA SER A 23 -2.55 0.62 5.84
C SER A 23 -3.79 -0.06 6.44
N SER A 24 -4.55 0.72 7.18
CA SER A 24 -5.87 0.37 7.67
C SER A 24 -6.81 1.56 7.51
N HIS A 25 -8.09 1.39 7.85
CA HIS A 25 -9.07 2.49 7.81
C HIS A 25 -8.72 3.68 8.73
N ASP A 26 -7.92 3.46 9.76
CA ASP A 26 -7.48 4.49 10.72
C ASP A 26 -6.11 5.11 10.37
N MET A 27 -5.49 4.67 9.30
CA MET A 27 -4.18 5.11 8.85
C MET A 27 -4.26 5.72 7.45
N PRO A 28 -3.33 6.60 7.06
CA PRO A 28 -3.21 7.02 5.68
C PRO A 28 -2.94 5.81 4.76
N THR A 29 -3.47 5.85 3.55
CA THR A 29 -3.11 4.89 2.50
C THR A 29 -1.64 5.00 2.13
N LEU A 30 -1.10 4.04 1.39
CA LEU A 30 0.29 4.06 0.93
C LEU A 30 0.67 5.38 0.26
N ARG A 31 -0.20 5.88 -0.64
CA ARG A 31 0.03 7.13 -1.38
C ARG A 31 0.06 8.34 -0.47
N MET A 32 -0.89 8.43 0.45
CA MET A 32 -0.96 9.53 1.42
C MET A 32 0.26 9.52 2.35
N TRP A 33 0.62 8.36 2.88
CA TRP A 33 1.79 8.20 3.74
C TRP A 33 3.08 8.61 3.03
N TRP A 34 3.19 8.31 1.74
CA TRP A 34 4.36 8.64 0.93
C TRP A 34 4.58 10.14 0.81
N ASP A 35 3.50 10.90 0.58
CA ASP A 35 3.57 12.33 0.33
C ASP A 35 3.42 13.20 1.59
N GLU A 36 2.99 12.62 2.72
CA GLU A 36 2.76 13.33 3.98
C GLU A 36 4.06 13.88 4.61
N ASN A 37 5.17 13.18 4.49
CA ASN A 37 6.45 13.57 5.08
C ASN A 37 7.62 13.21 4.18
N ILE A 38 8.12 14.19 3.45
CA ILE A 38 9.18 14.04 2.44
C ILE A 38 10.49 13.49 3.04
N SER A 39 10.89 13.97 4.22
CA SER A 39 12.13 13.51 4.88
C SER A 39 12.04 12.03 5.27
N ARG A 40 10.91 11.61 5.85
CA ARG A 40 10.67 10.21 6.23
C ARG A 40 10.66 9.29 5.01
N THR A 41 10.02 9.71 3.94
CA THR A 41 9.94 8.90 2.71
C THR A 41 11.27 8.85 1.98
N GLN A 42 12.06 9.92 2.02
CA GLN A 42 13.42 9.91 1.50
C GLN A 42 14.30 8.91 2.26
N GLU A 43 14.24 8.91 3.59
CA GLU A 43 14.94 7.92 4.41
C GLU A 43 14.52 6.50 4.08
N TYR A 44 13.22 6.25 4.00
CA TYR A 44 12.67 4.94 3.62
C TYR A 44 13.14 4.51 2.22
N TYR A 45 13.15 5.43 1.26
CA TYR A 45 13.61 5.19 -0.10
C TYR A 45 15.07 4.74 -0.14
N ASN A 46 15.94 5.41 0.61
CA ASN A 46 17.36 5.10 0.65
C ASN A 46 17.68 3.84 1.47
N THR A 47 17.09 3.70 2.67
CA THR A 47 17.47 2.65 3.63
C THR A 47 16.69 1.35 3.46
N MET A 48 15.41 1.43 3.11
CA MET A 48 14.53 0.28 3.01
C MET A 48 14.37 -0.22 1.58
N LEU A 49 14.28 0.69 0.62
CA LEU A 49 14.18 0.34 -0.80
C LEU A 49 15.56 0.23 -1.46
N TYR A 50 16.62 0.62 -0.75
CA TYR A 50 18.01 0.58 -1.22
C TYR A 50 18.20 1.32 -2.55
N ARG A 51 17.58 2.50 -2.65
CA ARG A 51 17.61 3.33 -3.85
C ARG A 51 18.38 4.62 -3.60
N GLU A 52 19.03 5.12 -4.62
CA GLU A 52 19.79 6.36 -4.58
C GLU A 52 19.04 7.51 -5.25
N GLY A 53 19.43 8.73 -4.92
CA GLY A 53 18.83 9.95 -5.47
C GLY A 53 17.57 10.38 -4.74
N PRO A 54 16.85 11.38 -5.28
CA PRO A 54 15.64 11.91 -4.69
C PRO A 54 14.46 10.92 -4.83
N ALA A 55 13.72 10.71 -3.76
CA ALA A 55 12.49 9.93 -3.80
C ALA A 55 11.46 10.65 -4.69
N PRO A 56 10.83 9.95 -5.64
CA PRO A 56 9.84 10.59 -6.52
C PRO A 56 8.55 10.91 -5.77
N HIS A 57 7.96 12.07 -6.07
CA HIS A 57 6.67 12.52 -5.56
C HIS A 57 5.84 13.09 -6.73
N PRO A 58 4.53 12.79 -6.77
CA PRO A 58 3.81 11.82 -5.94
C PRO A 58 4.31 10.39 -6.16
N LEU A 59 3.86 9.45 -5.29
CA LEU A 59 4.23 8.04 -5.39
C LEU A 59 3.91 7.47 -6.78
N PRO A 60 4.91 7.05 -7.59
CA PRO A 60 4.65 6.42 -8.87
C PRO A 60 4.20 4.96 -8.72
N GLY A 61 3.43 4.48 -9.69
CA GLY A 61 2.86 3.13 -9.67
C GLY A 61 3.91 2.02 -9.55
N TRP A 62 5.03 2.14 -10.26
CA TRP A 62 6.13 1.16 -10.20
C TRP A 62 6.75 1.06 -8.79
N LEU A 63 6.81 2.16 -8.06
CA LEU A 63 7.36 2.18 -6.70
C LEU A 63 6.35 1.63 -5.69
N ALA A 64 5.06 1.93 -5.87
CA ALA A 64 3.99 1.29 -5.11
C ALA A 64 4.02 -0.25 -5.28
N ARG A 65 4.25 -0.72 -6.52
CA ARG A 65 4.41 -2.14 -6.84
C ARG A 65 5.59 -2.76 -6.07
N ASP A 66 6.76 -2.10 -6.03
CA ASP A 66 7.93 -2.57 -5.28
C ASP A 66 7.64 -2.68 -3.78
N ILE A 67 6.98 -1.68 -3.21
CA ILE A 67 6.59 -1.67 -1.80
C ILE A 67 5.62 -2.81 -1.47
N ILE A 68 4.61 -3.04 -2.31
CA ILE A 68 3.66 -4.14 -2.15
C ILE A 68 4.36 -5.49 -2.25
N ALA A 69 5.25 -5.68 -3.23
CA ALA A 69 6.02 -6.90 -3.38
C ALA A 69 6.81 -7.25 -2.10
N ARG A 70 7.41 -6.24 -1.46
CA ARG A 70 8.14 -6.41 -0.19
C ARG A 70 7.23 -6.83 0.96
N HIS A 71 5.99 -6.38 0.99
CA HIS A 71 5.01 -6.82 1.99
C HIS A 71 4.56 -8.26 1.74
N LEU A 72 4.33 -8.61 0.48
CA LEU A 72 3.94 -9.96 0.09
C LEU A 72 5.04 -11.00 0.35
N THR A 73 6.30 -10.63 0.27
CA THR A 73 7.45 -11.50 0.60
C THR A 73 7.75 -11.57 2.11
N SER A 74 7.01 -10.85 2.94
CA SER A 74 7.15 -10.94 4.40
C SER A 74 6.87 -12.37 4.89
N PRO A 75 7.58 -12.87 5.93
CA PRO A 75 7.32 -14.18 6.52
C PRO A 75 6.00 -14.27 7.30
N SER A 76 5.26 -13.18 7.44
CA SER A 76 3.94 -13.18 8.09
C SER A 76 2.99 -14.16 7.40
N MET A 77 2.24 -14.94 8.17
CA MET A 77 1.26 -15.90 7.67
C MET A 77 0.20 -15.23 6.79
N LEU A 78 -0.26 -14.06 7.18
CA LEU A 78 -1.24 -13.28 6.43
C LEU A 78 -0.63 -11.96 5.97
N CYS A 79 -0.95 -11.54 4.75
CA CYS A 79 -0.71 -10.21 4.24
C CYS A 79 -2.05 -9.64 3.78
N VAL A 80 -2.56 -8.62 4.47
CA VAL A 80 -3.85 -8.00 4.19
C VAL A 80 -3.61 -6.58 3.72
N LEU A 81 -3.99 -6.28 2.49
CA LEU A 81 -3.82 -4.97 1.86
C LEU A 81 -5.18 -4.38 1.52
N SER A 82 -5.34 -3.08 1.71
CA SER A 82 -6.55 -2.37 1.31
C SER A 82 -6.66 -2.30 -0.22
N VAL A 83 -7.87 -2.16 -0.74
CA VAL A 83 -8.08 -1.98 -2.19
C VAL A 83 -7.40 -0.71 -2.69
N GLN A 84 -7.35 0.35 -1.87
CA GLN A 84 -6.67 1.60 -2.19
C GLN A 84 -5.17 1.39 -2.40
N ASP A 85 -4.54 0.59 -1.53
CA ASP A 85 -3.12 0.27 -1.65
C ASP A 85 -2.84 -0.59 -2.88
N TRP A 86 -3.71 -1.53 -3.22
CA TRP A 86 -3.62 -2.28 -4.47
C TRP A 86 -3.76 -1.37 -5.70
N LEU A 87 -4.72 -0.45 -5.70
CA LEU A 87 -4.92 0.49 -6.80
C LEU A 87 -3.74 1.46 -6.97
N ALA A 88 -2.93 1.67 -5.94
CA ALA A 88 -1.75 2.54 -6.02
C ALA A 88 -0.74 2.10 -7.09
N ILE A 89 -0.73 0.83 -7.50
CA ILE A 89 0.18 0.32 -8.54
C ILE A 89 -0.21 0.75 -9.96
N ASP A 90 -1.44 1.20 -10.16
CA ASP A 90 -1.95 1.59 -11.48
C ASP A 90 -2.39 3.05 -11.47
N GLU A 91 -1.59 3.90 -12.13
CA GLU A 91 -1.82 5.35 -12.17
C GLU A 91 -3.06 5.76 -12.95
N LYS A 92 -3.62 4.88 -13.77
CA LYS A 92 -4.83 5.13 -14.55
C LYS A 92 -6.10 4.73 -13.76
N LEU A 93 -5.99 3.71 -12.91
CA LEU A 93 -7.11 3.20 -12.15
C LEU A 93 -7.30 3.90 -10.80
N ARG A 94 -6.21 4.33 -10.16
CA ARG A 94 -6.28 4.99 -8.86
C ARG A 94 -6.92 6.37 -8.96
N LEU A 95 -7.53 6.85 -7.87
CA LEU A 95 -8.06 8.21 -7.81
C LEU A 95 -6.93 9.24 -8.04
N PRO A 96 -7.19 10.34 -8.78
CA PRO A 96 -6.22 11.42 -8.92
C PRO A 96 -5.80 12.01 -7.57
N ASP A 97 -6.75 12.28 -6.70
CA ASP A 97 -6.53 12.80 -5.35
C ASP A 97 -6.41 11.66 -4.33
N ALA A 98 -5.23 11.53 -3.72
CA ALA A 98 -4.98 10.52 -2.69
C ALA A 98 -5.81 10.73 -1.42
N GLU A 99 -6.15 11.99 -1.05
CA GLU A 99 -6.99 12.27 0.12
C GLU A 99 -8.41 11.73 -0.04
N ALA A 100 -8.92 11.61 -1.26
CA ALA A 100 -10.22 11.01 -1.52
C ALA A 100 -10.28 9.50 -1.21
N GLU A 101 -9.14 8.85 -1.02
CA GLU A 101 -9.05 7.44 -0.63
C GLU A 101 -9.18 7.22 0.89
N ARG A 102 -9.17 8.29 1.68
CA ARG A 102 -9.24 8.22 3.15
C ARG A 102 -10.59 7.69 3.62
N ILE A 103 -10.57 6.73 4.54
CA ILE A 103 -11.78 6.17 5.15
C ILE A 103 -12.10 6.90 6.45
N ASN A 104 -11.15 6.98 7.36
CA ASN A 104 -11.34 7.57 8.68
C ASN A 104 -10.27 8.61 9.00
N ILE A 105 -10.63 9.57 9.87
CA ILE A 105 -9.73 10.53 10.51
C ILE A 105 -9.94 10.39 12.01
N PRO A 106 -9.22 9.51 12.72
CA PRO A 106 -9.46 9.22 14.14
C PRO A 106 -9.40 10.44 15.05
N ALA A 107 -8.59 11.43 14.69
CA ALA A 107 -8.49 12.70 15.45
C ALA A 107 -9.69 13.64 15.28
N ASN A 108 -10.58 13.36 14.33
CA ASN A 108 -11.76 14.19 14.05
C ASN A 108 -13.05 13.48 14.46
N PRO A 109 -13.64 13.81 15.65
CA PRO A 109 -14.86 13.14 16.11
C PRO A 109 -16.10 13.43 15.25
N LYS A 110 -16.01 14.41 14.36
CA LYS A 110 -17.10 14.76 13.41
C LYS A 110 -16.89 14.17 12.02
N HIS A 111 -15.85 13.35 11.82
CA HIS A 111 -15.59 12.71 10.54
C HIS A 111 -16.60 11.57 10.32
N TYR A 112 -17.14 11.49 9.11
CA TYR A 112 -18.01 10.39 8.67
C TYR A 112 -17.28 9.51 7.67
N TRP A 113 -17.42 8.22 7.79
CA TRP A 113 -16.90 7.23 6.86
C TRP A 113 -17.70 7.27 5.55
N ARG A 114 -17.17 7.96 4.55
CA ARG A 114 -17.86 8.21 3.28
C ARG A 114 -17.17 7.60 2.07
N TYR A 115 -16.02 6.95 2.28
CA TYR A 115 -15.30 6.36 1.17
C TYR A 115 -16.19 5.37 0.42
N ARG A 116 -16.21 5.51 -0.90
CA ARG A 116 -16.79 4.56 -1.83
C ARG A 116 -15.79 4.32 -2.93
N MET A 117 -15.60 3.06 -3.28
CA MET A 117 -14.77 2.69 -4.42
C MET A 117 -15.36 3.32 -5.69
N HIS A 118 -14.51 3.97 -6.47
CA HIS A 118 -14.92 4.69 -7.69
C HIS A 118 -15.05 3.77 -8.91
N LEU A 119 -14.58 2.52 -8.80
CA LEU A 119 -14.72 1.47 -9.79
C LEU A 119 -15.76 0.45 -9.30
N SER A 120 -16.57 -0.08 -10.20
CA SER A 120 -17.39 -1.25 -9.89
C SER A 120 -16.52 -2.51 -9.81
N LEU A 121 -17.01 -3.54 -9.16
CA LEU A 121 -16.28 -4.83 -9.09
C LEU A 121 -16.14 -5.45 -10.47
N GLU A 122 -17.12 -5.25 -11.34
CA GLU A 122 -17.13 -5.72 -12.73
C GLU A 122 -16.04 -5.02 -13.55
N GLU A 123 -15.92 -3.69 -13.43
CA GLU A 123 -14.84 -2.92 -14.09
C GLU A 123 -13.46 -3.36 -13.61
N LEU A 124 -13.31 -3.57 -12.31
CA LEU A 124 -12.04 -4.01 -11.73
C LEU A 124 -11.68 -5.42 -12.22
N ALA A 125 -12.64 -6.36 -12.19
CA ALA A 125 -12.44 -7.73 -12.66
C ALA A 125 -12.20 -7.81 -14.18
N ALA A 126 -12.77 -6.91 -14.96
CA ALA A 126 -12.58 -6.82 -16.40
C ALA A 126 -11.20 -6.27 -16.80
N ASN A 127 -10.53 -5.56 -15.89
CA ASN A 127 -9.19 -5.01 -16.15
C ASN A 127 -8.13 -6.12 -16.07
N LYS A 128 -7.90 -6.78 -17.22
CA LYS A 128 -7.00 -7.94 -17.31
C LYS A 128 -5.55 -7.60 -16.95
N GLU A 129 -5.08 -6.40 -17.29
CA GLU A 129 -3.72 -5.96 -16.99
C GLU A 129 -3.53 -5.80 -15.48
N PHE A 130 -4.43 -5.11 -14.81
CA PHE A 130 -4.40 -4.94 -13.36
C PHE A 130 -4.50 -6.28 -12.61
N MET A 131 -5.42 -7.16 -13.02
CA MET A 131 -5.58 -8.49 -12.43
C MET A 131 -4.33 -9.37 -12.64
N ALA A 132 -3.70 -9.29 -13.81
CA ALA A 132 -2.44 -10.00 -14.08
C ALA A 132 -1.31 -9.49 -13.19
N ASN A 133 -1.20 -8.18 -12.98
CA ASN A 133 -0.22 -7.58 -12.08
C ASN A 133 -0.41 -8.06 -10.62
N ILE A 134 -1.63 -8.13 -10.13
CA ILE A 134 -1.93 -8.66 -8.79
C ILE A 134 -1.54 -10.13 -8.70
N THR A 135 -1.94 -10.94 -9.66
CA THR A 135 -1.64 -12.38 -9.70
C THR A 135 -0.13 -12.63 -9.68
N GLU A 136 0.62 -11.89 -10.49
CA GLU A 136 2.08 -11.98 -10.52
C GLU A 136 2.71 -11.60 -9.17
N LEU A 137 2.28 -10.50 -8.56
CA LEU A 137 2.79 -10.06 -7.26
C LEU A 137 2.52 -11.08 -6.16
N VAL A 138 1.32 -11.66 -6.13
CA VAL A 138 0.95 -12.69 -5.15
C VAL A 138 1.80 -13.95 -5.35
N ALA A 139 1.99 -14.39 -6.60
CA ALA A 139 2.83 -15.54 -6.94
C ALA A 139 4.30 -15.33 -6.56
N GLN A 140 4.86 -14.16 -6.86
CA GLN A 140 6.22 -13.77 -6.47
C GLN A 140 6.38 -13.74 -4.93
N GLY A 141 5.33 -13.39 -4.20
CA GLY A 141 5.30 -13.45 -2.74
C GLY A 141 5.20 -14.85 -2.15
N GLY A 142 5.04 -15.89 -2.98
CA GLY A 142 4.85 -17.27 -2.52
C GLY A 142 3.51 -17.50 -1.79
N ARG A 143 2.48 -16.75 -2.16
CA ARG A 143 1.16 -16.74 -1.49
C ARG A 143 0.05 -17.25 -2.42
N ASN A 144 0.29 -18.35 -3.08
CA ASN A 144 -0.66 -19.00 -3.99
C ASN A 144 -1.71 -19.80 -3.23
#